data_84723eba602fd7d0efbdfa7d61ed0828
#
_entry.id   84723eba602fd7d0efbdfa7d61ed0828
#
_cell.length_a   1.000
_cell.length_b   1.000
_cell.length_c   1.000
_cell.angle_alpha   90.00
_cell.angle_beta   90.00
_cell.angle_gamma   90.00
#
_symmetry.space_group_name_H-M   'P 1'
#
loop_
_entity.id
_entity.type
_entity.pdbx_description
1 polymer ?
#
loop_
_entity_poly.entity_id
_entity_poly.type
_entity_poly.pdbx_seq_one_letter_code
_entity_poly.pdbx_strand_id
1 'polypeptide(L)'
;MFDEFFLPYLSMPKRGPKCKIGYFRIFNYILKVLYTGMQWKELSIDNGLDGNPEIHYTSIYKKFACWSGDGSLTKVFEGSVKHLSEENMLDISALNGDGSNTVAKKGGDGIGYSGHKHQKGEKVLAITEKKWFHYFPIHHCSCKQKRLHFITR
;
A
#
# COMPACT_ATOMS: atom_id res chain seq x y z
N MET A 1 0.57 13.34 15.29
CA MET A 1 0.83 11.93 14.84
C MET A 1 0.62 11.76 13.33
N PHE A 2 -0.61 11.81 12.74
CA PHE A 2 -0.76 11.66 11.26
C PHE A 2 -0.01 12.74 10.47
N ASP A 3 -0.17 13.99 10.86
CA ASP A 3 0.45 15.14 10.19
C ASP A 3 1.98 15.16 10.32
N GLU A 4 2.50 14.50 11.31
CA GLU A 4 3.94 14.39 11.60
C GLU A 4 4.59 13.21 10.86
N PHE A 5 3.95 12.02 10.92
CA PHE A 5 4.54 10.78 10.44
C PHE A 5 4.11 10.35 9.03
N PHE A 6 2.91 10.71 8.58
CA PHE A 6 2.38 10.28 7.29
C PHE A 6 2.30 11.39 6.26
N LEU A 7 1.84 12.56 6.68
CA LEU A 7 1.59 13.68 5.77
C LEU A 7 2.83 14.13 4.98
N PRO A 8 4.06 14.13 5.54
CA PRO A 8 5.27 14.54 4.81
C PRO A 8 5.60 13.63 3.62
N TYR A 9 5.16 12.38 3.63
CA TYR A 9 5.40 11.41 2.57
C TYR A 9 4.32 11.41 1.48
N LEU A 10 3.16 12.03 1.76
CA LEU A 10 2.03 12.07 0.82
C LEU A 10 2.15 13.29 -0.11
N SER A 11 1.98 13.05 -1.40
CA SER A 11 1.95 14.14 -2.36
C SER A 11 0.70 15.01 -2.20
N MET A 12 0.93 16.32 -2.13
CA MET A 12 -0.14 17.31 -2.02
C MET A 12 -0.30 18.08 -3.33
N PRO A 13 -1.54 18.39 -3.72
CA PRO A 13 -1.78 19.20 -4.89
C PRO A 13 -1.23 20.62 -4.65
N LYS A 14 -0.39 21.10 -5.56
CA LYS A 14 0.17 22.46 -5.51
C LYS A 14 -0.89 23.53 -5.81
N ARG A 15 -1.98 23.19 -6.48
CA ARG A 15 -3.07 24.07 -6.89
C ARG A 15 -4.42 23.36 -6.70
N GLY A 16 -5.49 24.12 -6.54
CA GLY A 16 -6.85 23.63 -6.40
C GLY A 16 -7.46 23.82 -5.00
N PRO A 17 -8.74 23.50 -4.83
CA PRO A 17 -9.42 23.63 -3.55
C PRO A 17 -8.81 22.70 -2.50
N LYS A 18 -8.70 23.20 -1.27
CA LYS A 18 -8.24 22.37 -0.15
C LYS A 18 -9.23 21.22 0.11
N CYS A 19 -8.72 20.09 0.58
CA CYS A 19 -9.57 18.99 0.96
C CYS A 19 -10.50 19.37 2.11
N LYS A 20 -11.82 19.26 1.90
CA LYS A 20 -12.82 19.67 2.90
C LYS A 20 -12.78 18.85 4.20
N ILE A 21 -12.56 17.54 4.08
CA ILE A 21 -12.59 16.61 5.23
C ILE A 21 -11.21 16.31 5.83
N GLY A 22 -10.14 16.87 5.25
CA GLY A 22 -8.77 16.63 5.68
C GLY A 22 -8.19 15.31 5.15
N TYR A 23 -6.86 15.24 5.06
CA TYR A 23 -6.16 14.09 4.49
C TYR A 23 -6.14 12.88 5.41
N PHE A 24 -6.20 13.08 6.72
CA PHE A 24 -6.33 12.01 7.70
C PHE A 24 -7.56 11.14 7.46
N ARG A 25 -8.74 11.75 7.27
CA ARG A 25 -9.97 11.01 6.98
C ARG A 25 -9.89 10.27 5.65
N ILE A 26 -9.39 10.91 4.59
CA ILE A 26 -9.19 10.26 3.30
C ILE A 26 -8.27 9.05 3.44
N PHE A 27 -7.17 9.19 4.15
CA PHE A 27 -6.21 8.10 4.37
C PHE A 27 -6.85 6.93 5.12
N ASN A 28 -7.64 7.20 6.16
CA ASN A 28 -8.37 6.16 6.90
C ASN A 28 -9.41 5.44 6.02
N TYR A 29 -10.13 6.14 5.16
CA TYR A 29 -11.03 5.51 4.19
C TYR A 29 -10.27 4.61 3.22
N ILE A 30 -9.10 5.03 2.74
CA ILE A 30 -8.24 4.19 1.89
C ILE A 30 -7.80 2.95 2.65
N LEU A 31 -7.28 3.09 3.88
CA LEU A 31 -6.87 1.95 4.72
C LEU A 31 -8.04 0.98 4.96
N LYS A 32 -9.24 1.49 5.20
CA LYS A 32 -10.44 0.64 5.38
C LYS A 32 -10.72 -0.21 4.15
N VAL A 33 -10.65 0.35 2.93
CA VAL A 33 -10.83 -0.41 1.69
C VAL A 33 -9.71 -1.44 1.51
N LEU A 34 -8.45 -1.06 1.72
CA LEU A 34 -7.31 -1.96 1.58
C LEU A 34 -7.35 -3.10 2.59
N TYR A 35 -7.73 -2.82 3.83
CA TYR A 35 -7.81 -3.82 4.91
C TYR A 35 -8.96 -4.81 4.71
N THR A 36 -10.12 -4.32 4.28
CA THR A 36 -11.33 -5.17 4.15
C THR A 36 -11.46 -5.83 2.78
N GLY A 37 -10.75 -5.32 1.75
CA GLY A 37 -10.90 -5.77 0.37
C GLY A 37 -12.25 -5.43 -0.27
N MET A 38 -13.05 -4.54 0.35
CA MET A 38 -14.35 -4.14 -0.18
C MET A 38 -14.22 -3.35 -1.49
N GLN A 39 -15.29 -3.32 -2.26
CA GLN A 39 -15.35 -2.45 -3.44
C GLN A 39 -15.44 -0.97 -3.02
N TRP A 40 -14.79 -0.08 -3.77
CA TRP A 40 -14.80 1.37 -3.49
C TRP A 40 -16.21 1.96 -3.35
N LYS A 41 -17.17 1.47 -4.14
CA LYS A 41 -18.58 1.91 -4.10
C LYS A 41 -19.32 1.50 -2.84
N GLU A 42 -18.86 0.45 -2.16
CA GLU A 42 -19.46 -0.07 -0.92
C GLU A 42 -18.84 0.58 0.34
N LEU A 43 -17.90 1.51 0.15
CA LEU A 43 -17.27 2.20 1.26
C LEU A 43 -18.30 3.05 2.02
N SER A 44 -18.52 2.71 3.28
CA SER A 44 -19.34 3.54 4.19
C SER A 44 -18.60 4.83 4.48
N ILE A 45 -19.18 5.94 4.05
CA ILE A 45 -18.68 7.30 4.24
C ILE A 45 -19.58 7.99 5.24
N ASP A 46 -18.98 8.67 6.20
CA ASP A 46 -19.70 9.41 7.22
C ASP A 46 -20.51 10.57 6.59
N ASN A 47 -21.64 10.89 7.18
CA ASN A 47 -22.46 12.00 6.73
C ASN A 47 -21.93 13.32 7.31
N GLY A 48 -21.98 14.36 6.50
CA GLY A 48 -21.76 15.73 6.94
C GLY A 48 -22.95 16.28 7.72
N LEU A 49 -22.84 17.53 8.16
CA LEU A 49 -23.89 18.22 8.91
C LEU A 49 -25.22 18.37 8.13
N ASP A 50 -25.17 18.29 6.83
CA ASP A 50 -26.28 18.34 5.90
C ASP A 50 -26.96 16.99 5.66
N GLY A 51 -26.52 15.93 6.35
CA GLY A 51 -27.03 14.57 6.20
C GLY A 51 -26.55 13.82 4.94
N ASN A 52 -25.80 14.49 4.06
CA ASN A 52 -25.21 13.87 2.89
C ASN A 52 -23.81 13.33 3.18
N PRO A 53 -23.32 12.33 2.42
CA PRO A 53 -21.95 11.86 2.56
C PRO A 53 -20.94 13.02 2.46
N GLU A 54 -20.01 13.12 3.42
CA GLU A 54 -19.02 14.22 3.50
C GLU A 54 -18.10 14.30 2.27
N ILE A 55 -17.96 13.20 1.54
CA ILE A 55 -17.19 13.10 0.30
C ILE A 55 -17.74 11.94 -0.55
N HIS A 56 -17.60 12.04 -1.86
CA HIS A 56 -17.94 10.92 -2.73
C HIS A 56 -16.78 9.93 -2.85
N TYR A 57 -17.05 8.62 -2.86
CA TYR A 57 -16.02 7.57 -2.90
C TYR A 57 -15.04 7.71 -4.09
N THR A 58 -15.48 8.25 -5.22
CA THR A 58 -14.61 8.49 -6.39
C THR A 58 -13.50 9.50 -6.10
N SER A 59 -13.72 10.45 -5.20
CA SER A 59 -12.70 11.42 -4.79
C SER A 59 -11.64 10.76 -3.91
N ILE A 60 -12.04 9.81 -3.06
CA ILE A 60 -11.13 8.99 -2.26
C ILE A 60 -10.30 8.09 -3.18
N TYR A 61 -10.96 7.42 -4.13
CA TYR A 61 -10.28 6.58 -5.14
C TYR A 61 -9.25 7.38 -5.96
N LYS A 62 -9.60 8.59 -6.42
CA LYS A 62 -8.67 9.45 -7.15
C LYS A 62 -7.43 9.80 -6.32
N LYS A 63 -7.59 10.03 -5.01
CA LYS A 63 -6.45 10.25 -4.12
C LYS A 63 -5.59 8.99 -3.96
N PHE A 64 -6.22 7.84 -3.74
CA PHE A 64 -5.52 6.56 -3.72
C PHE A 64 -4.73 6.32 -5.02
N ALA A 65 -5.35 6.48 -6.18
CA ALA A 65 -4.69 6.31 -7.47
C ALA A 65 -3.50 7.27 -7.66
N CYS A 66 -3.64 8.53 -7.23
CA CYS A 66 -2.55 9.50 -7.25
C CYS A 66 -1.38 9.05 -6.37
N TRP A 67 -1.63 8.76 -5.08
CA TRP A 67 -0.60 8.37 -4.12
C TRP A 67 0.05 7.01 -4.42
N SER A 68 -0.71 6.10 -5.03
CA SER A 68 -0.17 4.83 -5.53
C SER A 68 0.73 5.04 -6.75
N GLY A 69 0.28 5.87 -7.71
CA GLY A 69 1.00 6.10 -8.95
C GLY A 69 2.28 6.94 -8.81
N ASP A 70 2.33 7.86 -7.83
CA ASP A 70 3.50 8.72 -7.58
C ASP A 70 4.49 8.18 -6.53
N GLY A 71 4.23 6.98 -6.01
CA GLY A 71 5.07 6.32 -5.00
C GLY A 71 4.92 6.87 -3.58
N SER A 72 3.94 7.75 -3.32
CA SER A 72 3.70 8.29 -1.97
C SER A 72 3.41 7.20 -0.95
N LEU A 73 2.59 6.19 -1.30
CA LEU A 73 2.28 5.07 -0.39
C LEU A 73 3.51 4.23 -0.06
N THR A 74 4.41 4.02 -1.01
CA THR A 74 5.69 3.35 -0.78
C THR A 74 6.54 4.13 0.22
N LYS A 75 6.66 5.45 0.05
CA LYS A 75 7.39 6.32 0.99
C LYS A 75 6.79 6.32 2.39
N VAL A 76 5.45 6.30 2.50
CA VAL A 76 4.76 6.16 3.79
C VAL A 76 5.15 4.85 4.46
N PHE A 77 5.15 3.74 3.72
CA PHE A 77 5.53 2.44 4.24
C PHE A 77 7.00 2.43 4.69
N GLU A 78 7.93 2.89 3.86
CA GLU A 78 9.36 2.98 4.18
C GLU A 78 9.61 3.85 5.41
N GLY A 79 8.94 5.01 5.49
CA GLY A 79 9.01 5.91 6.64
C GLY A 79 8.49 5.28 7.92
N SER A 80 7.41 4.49 7.82
CA SER A 80 6.85 3.76 8.97
C SER A 80 7.81 2.67 9.47
N VAL A 81 8.41 1.89 8.57
CA VAL A 81 9.41 0.88 8.92
C VAL A 81 10.64 1.51 9.56
N LYS A 82 11.12 2.62 9.00
CA LYS A 82 12.25 3.37 9.57
C LYS A 82 11.95 3.84 10.98
N HIS A 83 10.79 4.43 11.22
CA HIS A 83 10.37 4.90 12.54
C HIS A 83 10.29 3.75 13.55
N LEU A 84 9.68 2.61 13.19
CA LEU A 84 9.63 1.43 14.03
C LEU A 84 11.03 0.90 14.38
N SER A 85 11.98 0.99 13.44
CA SER A 85 13.38 0.61 13.67
C SER A 85 14.08 1.56 14.64
N GLU A 86 13.89 2.87 14.48
CA GLU A 86 14.48 3.90 15.35
C GLU A 86 13.96 3.79 16.78
N GLU A 87 12.68 3.43 16.96
CA GLU A 87 12.06 3.18 18.26
C GLU A 87 12.39 1.80 18.86
N ASN A 88 13.26 1.00 18.22
CA ASN A 88 13.59 -0.38 18.63
C ASN A 88 12.37 -1.29 18.78
N MET A 89 11.31 -1.03 17.99
CA MET A 89 10.10 -1.83 18.00
C MET A 89 10.16 -3.03 17.05
N LEU A 90 11.19 -3.12 16.20
CA LEU A 90 11.42 -4.23 15.26
C LEU A 90 12.40 -5.25 15.84
N ASP A 91 12.05 -6.52 15.79
CA ASP A 91 12.92 -7.65 16.15
C ASP A 91 13.51 -8.27 14.88
N ILE A 92 14.66 -7.75 14.44
CA ILE A 92 15.37 -8.24 13.25
C ILE A 92 16.23 -9.49 13.50
N SER A 93 16.17 -10.08 14.70
CA SER A 93 16.93 -11.30 15.03
C SER A 93 16.55 -12.50 14.16
N ALA A 94 15.34 -12.50 13.62
CA ALA A 94 14.87 -13.47 12.63
C ALA A 94 14.01 -12.79 11.57
N LEU A 95 14.37 -12.95 10.31
CA LEU A 95 13.62 -12.47 9.16
C LEU A 95 12.99 -13.66 8.43
N ASN A 96 11.69 -13.60 8.21
CA ASN A 96 10.94 -14.59 7.46
C ASN A 96 10.63 -14.05 6.06
N GLY A 97 11.04 -14.76 5.02
CA GLY A 97 10.71 -14.42 3.64
C GLY A 97 9.71 -15.40 3.06
N ASP A 98 8.58 -14.89 2.55
CA ASP A 98 7.60 -15.71 1.82
C ASP A 98 7.34 -15.15 0.43
N GLY A 99 7.17 -16.04 -0.53
CA GLY A 99 6.93 -15.71 -1.92
C GLY A 99 5.64 -16.35 -2.44
N SER A 100 4.61 -15.54 -2.62
CA SER A 100 3.34 -15.98 -3.20
C SER A 100 3.20 -15.58 -4.66
N ASN A 101 2.50 -16.40 -5.44
CA ASN A 101 2.10 -16.06 -6.81
C ASN A 101 0.62 -15.66 -6.83
N THR A 102 0.34 -14.47 -7.33
CA THR A 102 -1.02 -14.03 -7.61
C THR A 102 -1.40 -14.34 -9.04
N VAL A 103 -2.56 -14.95 -9.26
CA VAL A 103 -3.04 -15.31 -10.60
C VAL A 103 -3.62 -14.10 -11.30
N ALA A 104 -3.13 -13.79 -12.50
CA ALA A 104 -3.68 -12.73 -13.32
C ALA A 104 -4.83 -13.27 -14.17
N LYS A 105 -6.06 -12.88 -13.85
CA LYS A 105 -7.26 -13.31 -14.59
C LYS A 105 -7.45 -12.57 -15.92
N LYS A 106 -7.00 -11.32 -16.05
CA LYS A 106 -7.27 -10.45 -17.21
C LYS A 106 -6.03 -9.82 -17.85
N GLY A 107 -4.84 -10.32 -17.56
CA GLY A 107 -3.60 -9.67 -18.02
C GLY A 107 -3.23 -8.45 -17.17
N GLY A 108 -2.16 -7.78 -17.52
CA GLY A 108 -1.57 -6.60 -16.85
C GLY A 108 -0.09 -6.48 -17.18
N ASP A 109 0.51 -5.35 -16.84
CA ASP A 109 1.94 -5.12 -17.00
C ASP A 109 2.73 -5.94 -15.96
N GLY A 110 3.91 -6.43 -16.33
CA GLY A 110 4.78 -7.17 -15.41
C GLY A 110 4.39 -8.64 -15.15
N ILE A 111 3.35 -9.16 -15.82
CA ILE A 111 2.90 -10.54 -15.65
C ILE A 111 3.86 -11.53 -16.32
N GLY A 112 4.29 -12.54 -15.58
CA GLY A 112 5.08 -13.65 -16.07
C GLY A 112 4.36 -14.99 -16.00
N TYR A 113 4.91 -16.02 -16.65
CA TYR A 113 4.42 -17.39 -16.56
C TYR A 113 5.24 -18.18 -15.55
N SER A 114 4.57 -18.83 -14.59
CA SER A 114 5.19 -19.76 -13.65
C SER A 114 5.12 -21.18 -14.21
N GLY A 115 6.27 -21.73 -14.63
CA GLY A 115 6.34 -23.11 -15.13
C GLY A 115 6.00 -24.17 -14.08
N HIS A 116 6.30 -23.90 -12.80
CA HIS A 116 5.98 -24.82 -11.70
C HIS A 116 4.48 -24.87 -11.38
N LYS A 117 3.80 -23.71 -11.40
CA LYS A 117 2.37 -23.63 -11.10
C LYS A 117 1.48 -23.59 -12.35
N HIS A 118 2.09 -23.67 -13.55
CA HIS A 118 1.39 -23.62 -14.84
C HIS A 118 0.37 -22.48 -14.98
N GLN A 119 0.69 -21.30 -14.43
CA GLN A 119 -0.23 -20.16 -14.44
C GLN A 119 0.51 -18.84 -14.73
N LYS A 120 -0.21 -17.91 -15.36
CA LYS A 120 0.24 -16.53 -15.55
C LYS A 120 -0.09 -15.73 -14.30
N GLY A 121 0.85 -14.90 -13.89
CA GLY A 121 0.65 -14.09 -12.68
C GLY A 121 1.87 -13.27 -12.33
N GLU A 122 1.79 -12.67 -11.18
CA GLU A 122 2.82 -11.87 -10.56
C GLU A 122 3.33 -12.56 -9.30
N LYS A 123 4.63 -12.52 -9.07
CA LYS A 123 5.22 -13.04 -7.84
C LYS A 123 5.36 -11.91 -6.84
N VAL A 124 4.76 -12.09 -5.70
CA VAL A 124 4.86 -11.18 -4.56
C VAL A 124 5.83 -11.79 -3.55
N LEU A 125 6.84 -11.04 -3.16
CA LEU A 125 7.74 -11.42 -2.08
C LEU A 125 7.48 -10.48 -0.89
N ALA A 126 7.18 -11.07 0.26
CA ALA A 126 7.06 -10.38 1.52
C ALA A 126 8.17 -10.80 2.48
N ILE A 127 8.81 -9.86 3.14
CA ILE A 127 9.76 -10.12 4.21
C ILE A 127 9.16 -9.57 5.50
N THR A 128 9.07 -10.43 6.51
CA THR A 128 8.52 -10.09 7.82
C THR A 128 9.56 -10.33 8.90
N GLU A 129 9.47 -9.56 9.97
CA GLU A 129 10.23 -9.81 11.18
C GLU A 129 9.63 -10.97 12.00
N LYS A 130 10.31 -11.38 13.09
CA LYS A 130 9.88 -12.47 13.97
C LYS A 130 8.46 -12.29 14.54
N LYS A 131 8.04 -11.06 14.78
CA LYS A 131 6.70 -10.72 15.31
C LYS A 131 5.65 -10.48 14.22
N TRP A 132 5.92 -10.86 12.96
CA TRP A 132 5.00 -10.75 11.83
C TRP A 132 4.75 -9.34 11.28
N PHE A 133 5.59 -8.36 11.57
CA PHE A 133 5.55 -7.07 10.89
C PHE A 133 6.25 -7.15 9.53
N HIS A 134 5.63 -6.64 8.48
CA HIS A 134 6.23 -6.58 7.15
C HIS A 134 7.39 -5.58 7.14
N TYR A 135 8.59 -6.05 6.85
CA TYR A 135 9.82 -5.28 6.95
C TYR A 135 10.19 -4.53 5.67
N PHE A 136 9.82 -5.09 4.52
CA PHE A 136 10.14 -4.51 3.21
C PHE A 136 8.89 -4.28 2.37
N PRO A 137 8.92 -3.25 1.49
CA PRO A 137 7.89 -3.12 0.48
C PRO A 137 7.76 -4.43 -0.29
N ILE A 138 6.52 -4.82 -0.58
CA ILE A 138 6.23 -6.00 -1.37
C ILE A 138 6.84 -5.80 -2.75
N HIS A 139 7.88 -6.56 -3.08
CA HIS A 139 8.46 -6.53 -4.41
C HIS A 139 7.61 -7.38 -5.36
N HIS A 140 7.02 -6.71 -6.33
CA HIS A 140 6.35 -7.35 -7.45
C HIS A 140 7.39 -7.68 -8.51
N CYS A 141 7.53 -8.94 -8.86
CA CYS A 141 8.41 -9.37 -9.94
C CYS A 141 7.68 -10.33 -10.88
N SER A 142 8.09 -10.34 -12.15
CA SER A 142 7.52 -11.31 -13.09
C SER A 142 7.86 -12.73 -12.62
N CYS A 143 6.92 -13.67 -12.81
CA CYS A 143 7.10 -15.08 -12.42
C CYS A 143 8.33 -15.77 -13.05
N LYS A 144 8.98 -15.16 -14.04
CA LYS A 144 10.19 -15.67 -14.68
C LYS A 144 11.47 -15.42 -13.87
N GLN A 145 11.47 -14.48 -12.93
CA GLN A 145 12.67 -14.13 -12.16
C GLN A 145 12.95 -15.20 -11.10
N LYS A 146 13.94 -16.05 -11.36
CA LYS A 146 14.35 -17.17 -10.49
C LYS A 146 15.32 -16.78 -9.37
N ARG A 147 15.92 -15.58 -9.37
CA ARG A 147 16.90 -15.15 -8.37
C ARG A 147 16.59 -13.77 -7.83
N LEU A 148 16.47 -13.71 -6.54
CA LEU A 148 16.51 -12.45 -5.79
C LEU A 148 17.97 -12.12 -5.50
N HIS A 149 18.45 -11.02 -6.06
CA HIS A 149 19.69 -10.44 -5.58
C HIS A 149 19.36 -9.56 -4.39
N PHE A 150 19.71 -10.02 -3.19
CA PHE A 150 19.72 -9.15 -2.02
C PHE A 150 20.86 -8.15 -2.20
N ILE A 151 20.52 -6.88 -2.40
CA ILE A 151 21.50 -5.80 -2.32
C ILE A 151 21.60 -5.46 -0.84
N THR A 152 22.57 -6.06 -0.16
CA THR A 152 23.06 -5.56 1.13
C THR A 152 23.88 -4.31 0.84
N ARG A 153 23.44 -3.16 1.32
CA ARG A 153 24.27 -1.98 1.53
C ARG A 153 24.51 -1.80 3.01
#